data_06c2ef01581bc146e9a119f6e0f79d4f
#
_entry.id   06c2ef01581bc146e9a119f6e0f79d4f
#
_cell.length_a   1.000
_cell.length_b   1.000
_cell.length_c   1.000
_cell.angle_alpha   90.00
_cell.angle_beta   90.00
_cell.angle_gamma   90.00
#
_symmetry.space_group_name_H-M   'P 1'
#
loop_
_entity.id
_entity.type
_entity.pdbx_description
1 polymer ?
#
loop_
_entity_poly.entity_id
_entity_poly.type
_entity_poly.pdbx_seq_one_letter_code
_entity_poly.pdbx_strand_id
1 'polypeptide(L)'
;MKKLPLLLLLSFSFLDLTYADTREPFLEGIKGVLKLNLSDGSVYEGQVEECLISGKQITCINSKGIYTFKTETGYLYKGEFKDNKPNGQGVFTSPDGQRYQGEFKDGKLNGHGVMTYPDGRRYEGEYKDNKRDGYGIMTYQDGGLYQEGSRYEGDWKNDKRDGQGVMTYLDDGRRLEGEFQENVFIGN
;
A
#
# COMPACT_ATOMS: atom_id res chain seq x y z
N MET A 1 -23.32 0.87 1.79
CA MET A 1 -22.24 0.25 0.98
C MET A 1 -21.17 -0.22 1.94
N LYS A 2 -20.92 -1.52 2.01
CA LYS A 2 -19.94 -2.09 2.95
C LYS A 2 -18.54 -1.73 2.45
N LYS A 3 -17.83 -0.88 3.18
CA LYS A 3 -16.40 -0.65 2.98
C LYS A 3 -15.70 -1.97 3.26
N LEU A 4 -15.22 -2.64 2.23
CA LEU A 4 -14.28 -3.75 2.41
C LEU A 4 -13.01 -3.12 2.98
N PRO A 5 -12.54 -3.53 4.16
CA PRO A 5 -11.32 -2.94 4.70
C PRO A 5 -10.16 -3.34 3.79
N LEU A 6 -9.27 -2.40 3.51
CA LEU A 6 -7.96 -2.60 2.88
C LEU A 6 -7.17 -3.77 3.51
N LEU A 7 -7.57 -4.17 4.69
CA LEU A 7 -7.01 -5.26 5.48
C LEU A 7 -7.10 -6.65 4.82
N LEU A 8 -8.08 -6.85 3.90
CA LEU A 8 -8.27 -8.18 3.29
C LEU A 8 -7.33 -8.45 2.12
N LEU A 9 -6.61 -7.42 1.65
CA LEU A 9 -5.82 -7.50 0.42
C LEU A 9 -4.36 -7.81 0.60
N LEU A 10 -3.84 -7.61 1.80
CA LEU A 10 -2.44 -7.89 2.09
C LEU A 10 -2.23 -9.16 2.90
N SER A 11 -3.31 -9.85 3.30
CA SER A 11 -3.21 -11.24 3.70
C SER A 11 -3.14 -12.12 2.44
N PHE A 12 -2.10 -11.91 1.63
CA PHE A 12 -1.70 -12.95 0.69
C PHE A 12 -1.32 -14.17 1.52
N SER A 13 -2.33 -15.00 1.83
CA SER A 13 -2.07 -16.40 2.05
C SER A 13 -1.42 -16.89 0.76
N PHE A 14 -0.10 -16.98 0.79
CA PHE A 14 0.70 -17.77 -0.11
C PHE A 14 -0.02 -18.11 -1.42
N LEU A 15 0.37 -17.46 -2.49
CA LEU A 15 0.52 -18.23 -3.71
C LEU A 15 1.34 -19.44 -3.30
N ASP A 16 0.68 -20.58 -3.09
CA ASP A 16 1.30 -21.85 -3.29
C ASP A 16 1.88 -21.76 -4.70
N LEU A 17 3.14 -21.40 -4.79
CA LEU A 17 3.97 -21.75 -5.92
C LEU A 17 4.08 -23.29 -5.88
N THR A 18 2.93 -23.94 -6.02
CA THR A 18 2.89 -25.31 -6.45
C THR A 18 3.29 -25.27 -7.91
N TYR A 19 4.58 -25.25 -8.11
CA TYR A 19 5.19 -25.59 -9.37
C TYR A 19 4.63 -26.95 -9.82
N ALA A 20 3.60 -26.90 -10.62
CA ALA A 20 3.03 -28.03 -11.30
C ALA A 20 3.30 -27.91 -12.80
N ASP A 21 4.57 -27.85 -13.20
CA ASP A 21 4.97 -28.48 -14.45
C ASP A 21 6.48 -28.78 -14.45
N THR A 22 6.79 -30.06 -14.48
CA THR A 22 8.14 -30.64 -14.41
C THR A 22 8.91 -30.57 -15.74
N ARG A 23 8.70 -29.55 -16.58
CA ARG A 23 9.31 -29.46 -17.92
C ARG A 23 10.02 -28.16 -18.25
N GLU A 24 10.26 -27.29 -17.26
CA GLU A 24 11.12 -26.14 -17.48
C GLU A 24 12.57 -26.48 -17.09
N PRO A 25 13.57 -26.02 -17.85
CA PRO A 25 14.96 -26.32 -17.57
C PRO A 25 15.38 -25.71 -16.24
N PHE A 26 15.99 -26.52 -15.44
CA PHE A 26 16.68 -26.22 -14.19
C PHE A 26 17.55 -24.96 -14.37
N LEU A 27 17.15 -23.86 -13.74
CA LEU A 27 17.90 -22.60 -13.77
C LEU A 27 18.97 -22.64 -12.68
N GLU A 28 19.97 -23.50 -12.84
CA GLU A 28 21.16 -23.51 -11.99
C GLU A 28 22.00 -22.25 -12.26
N GLY A 29 22.15 -21.40 -11.25
CA GLY A 29 23.18 -20.34 -11.25
C GLY A 29 22.86 -19.06 -12.00
N ILE A 30 21.61 -18.72 -12.27
CA ILE A 30 21.28 -17.42 -12.91
C ILE A 30 21.31 -16.29 -11.88
N LYS A 31 22.42 -15.60 -11.84
CA LYS A 31 22.51 -14.24 -11.25
C LYS A 31 22.22 -13.25 -12.38
N GLY A 32 21.04 -12.64 -12.37
CA GLY A 32 20.69 -11.67 -13.41
C GLY A 32 19.30 -11.11 -13.24
N VAL A 33 18.96 -10.12 -14.04
CA VAL A 33 17.59 -9.62 -14.15
C VAL A 33 16.79 -10.61 -14.98
N LEU A 34 15.77 -11.20 -14.39
CA LEU A 34 14.86 -12.12 -15.07
C LEU A 34 13.50 -11.46 -15.26
N LYS A 35 12.86 -11.77 -16.37
CA LYS A 35 11.44 -11.50 -16.60
C LYS A 35 10.71 -12.83 -16.57
N LEU A 36 9.87 -13.00 -15.55
CA LEU A 36 9.04 -14.18 -15.36
C LEU A 36 7.57 -13.80 -15.59
N ASN A 37 6.91 -14.54 -16.47
CA ASN A 37 5.45 -14.50 -16.59
C ASN A 37 4.91 -15.64 -15.72
N LEU A 38 4.10 -15.30 -14.74
CA LEU A 38 3.52 -16.26 -13.82
C LEU A 38 2.17 -16.76 -14.35
N SER A 39 1.75 -17.92 -13.90
CA SER A 39 0.52 -18.57 -14.36
C SER A 39 -0.76 -17.78 -14.06
N ASP A 40 -0.72 -16.88 -13.08
CA ASP A 40 -1.81 -15.97 -12.72
C ASP A 40 -1.84 -14.67 -13.55
N GLY A 41 -0.97 -14.56 -14.56
CA GLY A 41 -0.81 -13.37 -15.39
C GLY A 41 0.04 -12.26 -14.77
N SER A 42 0.62 -12.46 -13.60
CA SER A 42 1.59 -11.55 -13.02
C SER A 42 2.90 -11.58 -13.79
N VAL A 43 3.61 -10.47 -13.78
CA VAL A 43 4.94 -10.35 -14.39
C VAL A 43 5.92 -9.90 -13.32
N TYR A 44 6.97 -10.67 -13.14
CA TYR A 44 8.14 -10.28 -12.36
C TYR A 44 9.27 -9.86 -13.30
N GLU A 45 9.88 -8.72 -13.01
CA GLU A 45 11.10 -8.26 -13.68
C GLU A 45 12.08 -7.75 -12.62
N GLY A 46 13.13 -8.52 -12.35
CA GLY A 46 14.08 -8.17 -11.30
C GLY A 46 15.08 -9.29 -11.01
N GLN A 47 15.85 -9.07 -9.97
CA GLN A 47 16.83 -10.06 -9.51
C GLN A 47 16.12 -11.17 -8.73
N VAL A 48 16.52 -12.40 -8.98
CA VAL A 48 16.09 -13.56 -8.21
C VAL A 48 17.29 -14.17 -7.48
N GLU A 49 17.05 -14.62 -6.28
CA GLU A 49 18.03 -15.36 -5.47
C GLU A 49 17.51 -16.74 -5.15
N GLU A 50 18.42 -17.68 -5.00
CA GLU A 50 18.07 -19.02 -4.56
C GLU A 50 17.83 -19.03 -3.07
N CYS A 51 16.72 -19.62 -2.64
CA CYS A 51 16.43 -19.85 -1.23
C CYS A 51 16.18 -21.34 -0.96
N LEU A 52 16.45 -21.73 0.25
CA LEU A 52 16.13 -23.06 0.76
C LEU A 52 14.93 -22.99 1.70
N ILE A 53 13.84 -23.66 1.35
CA ILE A 53 12.71 -23.84 2.27
C ILE A 53 12.53 -25.35 2.48
N SER A 54 12.62 -25.78 3.73
CA SER A 54 12.41 -27.18 4.13
C SER A 54 13.24 -28.18 3.32
N GLY A 55 14.50 -27.81 2.99
CA GLY A 55 15.40 -28.69 2.26
C GLY A 55 15.14 -28.82 0.75
N LYS A 56 14.18 -28.06 0.22
CA LYS A 56 13.99 -27.88 -1.22
C LYS A 56 14.51 -26.53 -1.66
N GLN A 57 15.26 -26.52 -2.75
CA GLN A 57 15.70 -25.31 -3.40
C GLN A 57 14.51 -24.70 -4.14
N ILE A 58 14.17 -23.48 -3.81
CA ILE A 58 13.14 -22.70 -4.51
C ILE A 58 13.70 -21.32 -4.85
N THR A 59 13.22 -20.76 -5.92
CA THR A 59 13.58 -19.39 -6.31
C THR A 59 12.76 -18.41 -5.48
N CYS A 60 13.44 -17.58 -4.71
CA CYS A 60 12.78 -16.52 -3.96
C CYS A 60 12.92 -15.18 -4.68
N ILE A 61 11.86 -14.43 -4.66
CA ILE A 61 11.89 -13.02 -5.02
C ILE A 61 12.42 -12.26 -3.80
N ASN A 62 13.74 -12.19 -3.73
CA ASN A 62 14.41 -11.50 -2.63
C ASN A 62 15.33 -10.47 -3.25
N SER A 63 14.84 -9.30 -3.46
CA SER A 63 15.62 -8.08 -3.64
C SER A 63 14.96 -7.03 -4.54
N LYS A 64 15.66 -5.95 -4.75
CA LYS A 64 15.40 -4.71 -5.47
C LYS A 64 14.94 -4.87 -6.94
N GLY A 65 13.94 -5.68 -7.18
CA GLY A 65 13.27 -5.80 -8.46
C GLY A 65 11.96 -5.01 -8.46
N ILE A 66 11.51 -4.62 -9.63
CA ILE A 66 10.16 -4.09 -9.81
C ILE A 66 9.26 -5.28 -10.09
N TYR A 67 8.42 -5.61 -9.15
CA TYR A 67 7.40 -6.62 -9.34
C TYR A 67 6.09 -5.95 -9.77
N THR A 68 5.56 -6.35 -10.92
CA THR A 68 4.23 -5.96 -11.35
C THR A 68 3.31 -7.15 -11.15
N PHE A 69 2.50 -7.07 -10.13
CA PHE A 69 1.53 -8.09 -9.78
C PHE A 69 0.13 -7.58 -10.13
N LYS A 70 -0.62 -8.36 -10.87
CA LYS A 70 -2.02 -8.07 -11.18
C LYS A 70 -2.88 -9.27 -10.82
N THR A 71 -3.77 -9.09 -9.84
CA THR A 71 -4.73 -10.13 -9.50
C THR A 71 -5.84 -10.22 -10.55
N GLU A 72 -6.53 -11.36 -10.63
CA GLU A 72 -7.76 -11.51 -11.42
C GLU A 72 -8.83 -10.49 -11.01
N THR A 73 -8.82 -10.06 -9.75
CA THR A 73 -9.69 -9.04 -9.19
C THR A 73 -9.27 -7.61 -9.52
N GLY A 74 -8.16 -7.43 -10.28
CA GLY A 74 -7.71 -6.12 -10.78
C GLY A 74 -6.82 -5.32 -9.85
N TYR A 75 -6.34 -5.89 -8.74
CA TYR A 75 -5.32 -5.24 -7.91
C TYR A 75 -3.97 -5.26 -8.60
N LEU A 76 -3.25 -4.15 -8.52
CA LEU A 76 -1.92 -3.99 -9.11
C LEU A 76 -0.94 -3.50 -8.05
N TYR A 77 0.19 -4.18 -7.93
CA TYR A 77 1.34 -3.68 -7.19
C TYR A 77 2.55 -3.57 -8.11
N LYS A 78 3.33 -2.50 -7.93
CA LYS A 78 4.62 -2.30 -8.59
C LYS A 78 5.61 -1.73 -7.57
N GLY A 79 6.66 -2.48 -7.22
CA GLY A 79 7.63 -2.02 -6.24
C GLY A 79 8.59 -3.08 -5.76
N GLU A 80 9.27 -2.75 -4.69
CA GLU A 80 10.28 -3.59 -4.07
C GLU A 80 9.64 -4.73 -3.27
N PHE A 81 10.30 -5.88 -3.31
CA PHE A 81 9.91 -7.09 -2.61
C PHE A 81 11.04 -7.61 -1.73
N LYS A 82 10.66 -8.20 -0.62
CA LYS A 82 11.53 -8.99 0.24
C LYS A 82 10.73 -10.14 0.82
N ASP A 83 11.31 -11.34 0.83
CA ASP A 83 10.68 -12.55 1.38
C ASP A 83 9.25 -12.75 0.84
N ASN A 84 9.09 -12.60 -0.50
CA ASN A 84 7.83 -12.70 -1.23
C ASN A 84 6.73 -11.71 -0.79
N LYS A 85 7.09 -10.60 -0.16
CA LYS A 85 6.16 -9.57 0.29
C LYS A 85 6.60 -8.20 -0.21
N PRO A 86 5.66 -7.28 -0.52
CA PRO A 86 5.97 -5.88 -0.68
C PRO A 86 6.80 -5.35 0.48
N ASN A 87 7.96 -4.78 0.18
CA ASN A 87 8.89 -4.29 1.20
C ASN A 87 9.81 -3.23 0.56
N GLY A 88 9.86 -2.03 1.12
CA GLY A 88 10.52 -0.88 0.50
C GLY A 88 9.55 0.02 -0.25
N GLN A 89 9.98 0.67 -1.32
CA GLN A 89 9.16 1.60 -2.09
C GLN A 89 8.25 0.87 -3.10
N GLY A 90 7.00 1.32 -3.19
CA GLY A 90 6.07 0.72 -4.13
C GLY A 90 4.84 1.56 -4.43
N VAL A 91 4.11 1.11 -5.44
CA VAL A 91 2.82 1.65 -5.86
C VAL A 91 1.81 0.52 -5.84
N PHE A 92 0.72 0.73 -5.16
CA PHE A 92 -0.41 -0.18 -5.14
C PHE A 92 -1.64 0.52 -5.72
N THR A 93 -2.39 -0.18 -6.55
CA THR A 93 -3.65 0.31 -7.12
C THR A 93 -4.73 -0.75 -6.93
N SER A 94 -5.87 -0.35 -6.40
CA SER A 94 -7.03 -1.20 -6.23
C SER A 94 -8.01 -1.09 -7.42
N PRO A 95 -8.88 -2.07 -7.64
CA PRO A 95 -9.85 -2.07 -8.74
C PRO A 95 -10.83 -0.91 -8.70
N ASP A 96 -11.13 -0.39 -7.51
CA ASP A 96 -11.98 0.78 -7.31
C ASP A 96 -11.25 2.12 -7.57
N GLY A 97 -9.97 2.06 -8.00
CA GLY A 97 -9.18 3.24 -8.35
C GLY A 97 -8.43 3.91 -7.20
N GLN A 98 -8.43 3.35 -6.00
CA GLN A 98 -7.54 3.84 -4.95
C GLN A 98 -6.09 3.56 -5.35
N ARG A 99 -5.19 4.54 -5.11
CA ARG A 99 -3.77 4.40 -5.40
C ARG A 99 -2.93 4.86 -4.23
N TYR A 100 -2.09 3.96 -3.73
CA TYR A 100 -1.05 4.27 -2.75
C TYR A 100 0.32 4.29 -3.42
N GLN A 101 1.16 5.23 -3.03
CA GLN A 101 2.57 5.30 -3.38
C GLN A 101 3.38 5.64 -2.15
N GLY A 102 4.29 4.78 -1.75
CA GLY A 102 5.09 4.99 -0.54
C GLY A 102 5.77 3.72 -0.07
N GLU A 103 6.04 3.70 1.22
CA GLU A 103 6.79 2.64 1.86
C GLU A 103 5.89 1.46 2.25
N PHE A 104 6.45 0.27 2.06
CA PHE A 104 5.87 -1.01 2.48
C PHE A 104 6.81 -1.72 3.43
N LYS A 105 6.25 -2.45 4.38
CA LYS A 105 6.97 -3.36 5.25
C LYS A 105 6.15 -4.62 5.48
N ASP A 106 6.72 -5.77 5.15
CA ASP A 106 6.08 -7.09 5.33
C ASP A 106 4.68 -7.18 4.70
N GLY A 107 4.51 -6.55 3.51
CA GLY A 107 3.25 -6.51 2.76
C GLY A 107 2.23 -5.49 3.25
N LYS A 108 2.59 -4.61 4.16
CA LYS A 108 1.71 -3.56 4.71
C LYS A 108 2.21 -2.18 4.36
N LEU A 109 1.29 -1.21 4.25
CA LEU A 109 1.64 0.21 4.23
C LEU A 109 2.31 0.58 5.55
N ASN A 110 3.49 1.16 5.47
CA ASN A 110 4.30 1.51 6.63
C ASN A 110 5.24 2.65 6.25
N GLY A 111 5.57 3.56 7.19
CA GLY A 111 6.37 4.73 6.87
C GLY A 111 5.60 5.79 6.09
N HIS A 112 6.28 6.61 5.31
CA HIS A 112 5.67 7.73 4.59
C HIS A 112 5.03 7.29 3.26
N GLY A 113 3.85 7.83 2.95
CA GLY A 113 3.18 7.54 1.69
C GLY A 113 2.05 8.50 1.33
N VAL A 114 1.61 8.38 0.09
CA VAL A 114 0.51 9.14 -0.50
C VAL A 114 -0.59 8.19 -0.94
N MET A 115 -1.79 8.38 -0.43
CA MET A 115 -3.00 7.70 -0.88
C MET A 115 -3.90 8.68 -1.64
N THR A 116 -4.26 8.31 -2.84
CA THR A 116 -5.31 9.00 -3.63
C THR A 116 -6.54 8.12 -3.74
N TYR A 117 -7.70 8.73 -3.58
CA TYR A 117 -9.00 8.08 -3.64
C TYR A 117 -9.76 8.47 -4.91
N PRO A 118 -10.64 7.60 -5.45
CA PRO A 118 -11.43 7.90 -6.65
C PRO A 118 -12.31 9.14 -6.53
N ASP A 119 -12.70 9.47 -5.32
CA ASP A 119 -13.50 10.67 -5.01
C ASP A 119 -12.66 11.96 -4.89
N GLY A 120 -11.38 11.91 -5.30
CA GLY A 120 -10.46 13.04 -5.28
C GLY A 120 -9.80 13.34 -3.95
N ARG A 121 -10.18 12.68 -2.87
CA ARG A 121 -9.46 12.81 -1.59
C ARG A 121 -8.01 12.36 -1.75
N ARG A 122 -7.11 13.02 -1.02
CA ARG A 122 -5.69 12.69 -0.98
C ARG A 122 -5.17 12.78 0.44
N TYR A 123 -4.53 11.73 0.88
CA TYR A 123 -3.76 11.70 2.13
C TYR A 123 -2.27 11.62 1.81
N GLU A 124 -1.47 12.41 2.51
CA GLU A 124 -0.01 12.34 2.50
C GLU A 124 0.49 12.37 3.93
N GLY A 125 1.22 11.34 4.34
CA GLY A 125 1.70 11.24 5.71
C GLY A 125 2.15 9.84 6.10
N GLU A 126 2.19 9.63 7.40
CA GLU A 126 2.70 8.41 7.99
C GLU A 126 1.66 7.30 8.07
N TYR A 127 2.15 6.09 7.86
CA TYR A 127 1.39 4.85 7.95
C TYR A 127 2.07 3.86 8.89
N LYS A 128 1.26 3.11 9.60
CA LYS A 128 1.69 1.98 10.42
C LYS A 128 0.68 0.84 10.29
N ASP A 129 1.15 -0.32 9.86
CA ASP A 129 0.32 -1.51 9.70
C ASP A 129 -0.98 -1.26 8.92
N ASN A 130 -0.90 -0.62 7.74
CA ASN A 130 -2.01 -0.26 6.84
C ASN A 130 -2.93 0.87 7.34
N LYS A 131 -2.61 1.54 8.42
CA LYS A 131 -3.40 2.63 8.97
C LYS A 131 -2.61 3.93 8.93
N ARG A 132 -3.30 5.04 8.76
CA ARG A 132 -2.73 6.37 9.00
C ARG A 132 -2.43 6.47 10.50
N ASP A 133 -1.17 6.71 10.82
CA ASP A 133 -0.69 6.73 12.20
C ASP A 133 0.60 7.55 12.24
N GLY A 134 0.60 8.68 12.95
CA GLY A 134 1.62 9.71 12.91
C GLY A 134 1.12 10.99 12.25
N TYR A 135 2.03 11.84 11.78
CA TYR A 135 1.66 13.10 11.15
C TYR A 135 1.22 12.94 9.70
N GLY A 136 0.18 13.69 9.28
CA GLY A 136 -0.27 13.65 7.90
C GLY A 136 -1.28 14.72 7.52
N ILE A 137 -1.44 14.87 6.21
CA ILE A 137 -2.31 15.83 5.57
C ILE A 137 -3.40 15.10 4.79
N MET A 138 -4.65 15.38 5.08
CA MET A 138 -5.78 14.94 4.29
C MET A 138 -6.41 16.14 3.57
N THR A 139 -6.49 16.06 2.26
CA THR A 139 -7.23 17.00 1.42
C THR A 139 -8.52 16.34 0.96
N TYR A 140 -9.63 17.04 1.13
CA TYR A 140 -10.95 16.60 0.69
C TYR A 140 -11.32 17.42 -0.56
N GLN A 141 -11.58 16.74 -1.67
CA GLN A 141 -12.16 17.35 -2.86
C GLN A 141 -13.68 17.16 -2.85
N ASP A 142 -14.36 17.94 -3.67
CA ASP A 142 -15.79 18.13 -3.75
C ASP A 142 -16.70 16.93 -3.50
N GLY A 143 -17.82 17.14 -2.82
CA GLY A 143 -19.01 16.29 -2.85
C GLY A 143 -19.16 15.24 -1.74
N GLY A 144 -18.33 15.26 -0.71
CA GLY A 144 -18.47 14.39 0.47
C GLY A 144 -19.20 15.05 1.65
N LEU A 145 -19.24 14.37 2.81
CA LEU A 145 -19.74 14.91 4.09
C LEU A 145 -18.94 16.13 4.61
N TYR A 146 -17.83 16.43 4.00
CA TYR A 146 -16.99 17.61 4.25
C TYR A 146 -17.15 18.54 3.06
N GLN A 147 -17.47 19.80 3.34
CA GLN A 147 -17.64 20.84 2.34
C GLN A 147 -16.42 20.96 1.42
N GLU A 148 -16.67 21.41 0.19
CA GLU A 148 -15.68 21.53 -0.87
C GLU A 148 -14.34 22.09 -0.39
N GLY A 149 -13.26 21.34 -0.63
CA GLY A 149 -11.92 21.84 -0.44
C GLY A 149 -11.41 21.89 1.00
N SER A 150 -11.93 21.10 1.92
CA SER A 150 -11.39 21.06 3.29
C SER A 150 -10.03 20.37 3.34
N ARG A 151 -9.18 20.81 4.27
CA ARG A 151 -7.84 20.24 4.50
C ARG A 151 -7.61 20.06 6.01
N TYR A 152 -7.25 18.87 6.39
CA TYR A 152 -6.73 18.58 7.72
C TYR A 152 -5.22 18.35 7.67
N GLU A 153 -4.50 18.92 8.61
CA GLU A 153 -3.08 18.75 8.81
C GLU A 153 -2.81 18.56 10.29
N GLY A 154 -2.21 17.42 10.67
CA GLY A 154 -1.98 17.12 12.07
C GLY A 154 -1.81 15.63 12.33
N ASP A 155 -2.04 15.26 13.60
CA ASP A 155 -1.80 13.93 14.11
C ASP A 155 -2.93 12.96 13.75
N TRP A 156 -2.53 11.74 13.43
CA TRP A 156 -3.38 10.61 13.12
C TRP A 156 -3.05 9.42 14.01
N LYS A 157 -4.06 8.71 14.43
CA LYS A 157 -3.91 7.47 15.18
C LYS A 157 -4.97 6.46 14.73
N ASN A 158 -4.53 5.30 14.25
CA ASN A 158 -5.43 4.25 13.78
C ASN A 158 -6.52 4.76 12.81
N ASP A 159 -6.15 5.53 11.76
CA ASP A 159 -7.03 6.13 10.75
C ASP A 159 -7.94 7.27 11.23
N LYS A 160 -7.81 7.72 12.46
CA LYS A 160 -8.57 8.83 13.03
C LYS A 160 -7.66 10.04 13.24
N ARG A 161 -8.22 11.24 13.11
CA ARG A 161 -7.56 12.47 13.59
C ARG A 161 -7.54 12.41 15.10
N ASP A 162 -6.36 12.40 15.69
CA ASP A 162 -6.20 12.18 17.13
C ASP A 162 -4.86 12.79 17.56
N GLY A 163 -4.90 13.85 18.37
CA GLY A 163 -3.79 14.71 18.75
C GLY A 163 -3.93 16.12 18.20
N GLN A 164 -2.83 16.82 18.04
CA GLN A 164 -2.84 18.22 17.57
C GLN A 164 -3.04 18.31 16.07
N GLY A 165 -3.84 19.30 15.64
CA GLY A 165 -4.08 19.48 14.23
C GLY A 165 -4.83 20.75 13.87
N VAL A 166 -4.91 20.97 12.56
CA VAL A 166 -5.59 22.11 11.95
C VAL A 166 -6.55 21.59 10.89
N MET A 167 -7.82 21.89 11.02
CA MET A 167 -8.81 21.73 9.97
C MET A 167 -9.09 23.10 9.36
N THR A 168 -8.91 23.21 8.05
CA THR A 168 -9.23 24.40 7.26
C THR A 168 -10.38 24.08 6.31
N TYR A 169 -11.43 24.87 6.33
CA TYR A 169 -12.56 24.80 5.40
C TYR A 169 -12.33 25.84 4.31
N LEU A 170 -12.23 25.44 3.05
CA LEU A 170 -11.87 26.35 1.97
C LEU A 170 -13.06 27.14 1.43
N ASP A 171 -14.28 26.70 1.69
CA ASP A 171 -15.53 27.35 1.29
C ASP A 171 -15.78 28.68 2.02
N ASP A 172 -15.52 28.71 3.33
CA ASP A 172 -15.76 29.89 4.19
C ASP A 172 -14.49 30.40 4.89
N GLY A 173 -13.34 29.77 4.66
CA GLY A 173 -12.06 30.11 5.27
C GLY A 173 -11.97 29.79 6.77
N ARG A 174 -12.96 29.11 7.33
CA ARG A 174 -12.99 28.73 8.73
C ARG A 174 -11.84 27.78 9.06
N ARG A 175 -11.23 27.98 10.24
CA ARG A 175 -10.10 27.19 10.73
C ARG A 175 -10.35 26.74 12.16
N LEU A 176 -10.17 25.46 12.41
CA LEU A 176 -10.14 24.86 13.74
C LEU A 176 -8.71 24.39 14.01
N GLU A 177 -8.05 24.95 15.01
CA GLU A 177 -6.69 24.60 15.41
C GLU A 177 -6.70 24.19 16.88
N GLY A 178 -6.13 23.04 17.19
CA GLY A 178 -6.11 22.49 18.53
C GLY A 178 -6.18 20.97 18.56
N GLU A 179 -6.70 20.44 19.63
CA GLU A 179 -6.74 19.01 19.88
C GLU A 179 -7.94 18.33 19.22
N PHE A 180 -7.68 17.21 18.59
CA PHE A 180 -8.67 16.27 18.03
C PHE A 180 -8.61 14.96 18.81
N GLN A 181 -9.75 14.37 19.08
CA GLN A 181 -9.89 13.05 19.66
C GLN A 181 -10.86 12.21 18.84
N GLU A 182 -10.41 11.10 18.31
CA GLU A 182 -11.23 10.17 17.50
C GLU A 182 -12.07 10.87 16.39
N ASN A 183 -11.46 11.79 15.65
CA ASN A 183 -12.03 12.66 14.61
C ASN A 183 -12.85 13.84 15.10
N VAL A 184 -13.06 14.04 16.40
CA VAL A 184 -13.82 15.13 16.96
C VAL A 184 -12.85 16.25 17.40
N PHE A 185 -13.12 17.50 17.03
CA PHE A 185 -12.40 18.65 17.54
C PHE A 185 -12.87 18.92 18.98
N ILE A 186 -11.96 18.96 19.93
CA ILE A 186 -12.26 19.19 21.35
C ILE A 186 -11.79 20.54 21.88
N GLY A 187 -11.10 21.30 21.05
CA GLY A 187 -10.67 22.67 21.38
C GLY A 187 -9.16 22.78 21.62
N ASN A 188 -8.77 23.92 22.17
CA ASN A 188 -7.38 24.23 22.55
C ASN A 188 -7.11 23.84 24.00
#